data_0efe9c529645aa685503ef4251be2e82
#
_entry.id   0efe9c529645aa685503ef4251be2e82
#
_cell.length_a   1.000
_cell.length_b   1.000
_cell.length_c   1.000
_cell.angle_alpha   90.00
_cell.angle_beta   90.00
_cell.angle_gamma   90.00
#
_symmetry.space_group_name_H-M   'P 1'
#
loop_
_entity.id
_entity.type
_entity.pdbx_description
1 polymer ?
#
loop_
_entity_poly.entity_id
_entity_poly.type
_entity_poly.pdbx_seq_one_letter_code
_entity_poly.pdbx_strand_id
1 'polypeptide(L)' 'MANGPANPEVKAKVVAYLETVTKAKSRDVAVAIGESKGDVDNAVKELTAEDIVEYLYITTTYICLKGKVGAPD' A
#
# COMPACT_ATOMS: atom_id res chain seq x y z
N MET A 1 -10.61 -16.68 1.06
CA MET A 1 -10.54 -16.13 1.85
C MET A 1 -9.31 -15.71 2.21
N ALA A 2 -8.85 -14.83 2.02
CA ALA A 2 -7.59 -14.35 2.20
C ALA A 2 -7.37 -13.95 3.55
N ASN A 3 -7.51 -14.87 4.41
CA ASN A 3 -7.35 -14.53 5.74
C ASN A 3 -6.02 -14.88 6.25
N GLY A 4 -5.21 -15.48 5.50
CA GLY A 4 -3.88 -15.80 5.96
C GLY A 4 -2.97 -14.61 5.89
N PRO A 5 -1.68 -14.79 6.14
CA PRO A 5 -0.72 -13.72 5.99
C PRO A 5 -0.66 -13.26 4.55
N ALA A 6 -0.32 -12.01 4.34
CA ALA A 6 -0.23 -11.46 3.02
C ALA A 6 0.90 -12.13 2.25
N ASN A 7 0.72 -12.23 0.94
CA ASN A 7 1.74 -12.78 0.07
C ASN A 7 2.96 -11.86 0.06
N PRO A 8 4.14 -12.37 0.41
CA PRO A 8 5.34 -11.51 0.44
C PRO A 8 5.65 -10.87 -0.91
N GLU A 9 5.33 -11.54 -2.00
CA GLU A 9 5.54 -10.95 -3.32
C GLU A 9 4.65 -9.75 -3.55
N VAL A 10 3.40 -9.84 -3.12
CA VAL A 10 2.48 -8.73 -3.24
C VAL A 10 2.94 -7.57 -2.37
N LYS A 11 3.38 -7.86 -1.15
CA LYS A 11 3.90 -6.82 -0.27
C LYS A 11 5.08 -6.10 -0.91
N ALA A 12 6.01 -6.85 -1.49
CA ALA A 12 7.17 -6.25 -2.14
C ALA A 12 6.76 -5.39 -3.32
N LYS A 13 5.79 -5.84 -4.10
CA LYS A 13 5.30 -5.07 -5.25
C LYS A 13 4.63 -3.77 -4.81
N VAL A 14 3.86 -3.84 -3.73
CA VAL A 14 3.19 -2.65 -3.20
C VAL A 14 4.22 -1.61 -2.77
N VAL A 15 5.23 -2.04 -2.01
CA VAL A 15 6.27 -1.13 -1.55
C VAL A 15 7.02 -0.53 -2.75
N ALA A 16 7.39 -1.37 -3.70
CA ALA A 16 8.11 -0.89 -4.88
C ALA A 16 7.30 0.16 -5.65
N TYR A 17 6.01 -0.09 -5.80
CA TYR A 17 5.17 0.87 -6.50
C TYR A 17 5.04 2.18 -5.72
N LEU A 18 4.86 2.07 -4.41
CA LEU A 18 4.70 3.26 -3.59
C LEU A 18 5.97 4.09 -3.52
N GLU A 19 7.11 3.50 -3.82
CA GLU A 19 8.35 4.27 -3.91
C GLU A 19 8.36 5.18 -5.12
N THR A 20 7.55 4.89 -6.13
CA THR A 20 7.52 5.69 -7.35
C THR A 20 6.48 6.80 -7.31
N VAL A 21 5.62 6.81 -6.30
CA VAL A 21 4.55 7.81 -6.19
C VAL A 21 4.54 8.37 -4.79
N THR A 22 3.90 9.52 -4.62
CA THR A 22 3.77 10.10 -3.29
C THR A 22 2.71 9.37 -2.48
N LYS A 23 1.61 9.04 -3.11
CA LYS A 23 0.52 8.31 -2.49
C LYS A 23 -0.33 7.69 -3.61
N ALA A 24 -1.13 6.72 -3.27
CA ALA A 24 -2.01 6.09 -4.24
C ALA A 24 -3.16 5.42 -3.52
N LYS A 25 -4.25 5.19 -4.24
CA LYS A 25 -5.35 4.41 -3.70
C LYS A 25 -5.01 2.93 -3.85
N SER A 26 -5.50 2.10 -2.93
CA SER A 26 -5.22 0.67 -3.00
C SER A 26 -5.68 0.08 -4.32
N ARG A 27 -6.78 0.58 -4.85
CA ARG A 27 -7.30 0.12 -6.14
C ARG A 27 -6.30 0.41 -7.26
N ASP A 28 -5.73 1.61 -7.26
CA ASP A 28 -4.75 1.99 -8.28
C ASP A 28 -3.49 1.14 -8.16
N VAL A 29 -3.07 0.85 -6.94
CA VAL A 29 -1.93 0.00 -6.72
C VAL A 29 -2.19 -1.40 -7.26
N ALA A 30 -3.39 -1.94 -7.00
CA ALA A 30 -3.75 -3.27 -7.47
C ALA A 30 -3.64 -3.35 -8.99
N VAL A 31 -4.16 -2.36 -9.69
CA VAL A 31 -4.09 -2.33 -11.14
C VAL A 31 -2.64 -2.21 -11.60
N ALA A 32 -1.89 -1.33 -10.97
CA ALA A 32 -0.51 -1.07 -11.39
C ALA A 32 0.38 -2.28 -11.24
N ILE A 33 0.20 -3.06 -10.19
CA ILE A 33 1.08 -4.20 -9.94
C ILE A 33 0.46 -5.51 -10.46
N GLY A 34 -0.77 -5.47 -10.98
CA GLY A 34 -1.39 -6.64 -11.56
C GLY A 34 -1.87 -7.66 -10.54
N GLU A 35 -2.25 -7.21 -9.35
CA GLU A 35 -2.77 -8.10 -8.32
C GLU A 35 -4.21 -7.73 -8.00
N SER A 36 -4.91 -8.61 -7.31
CA SER A 36 -6.28 -8.31 -6.93
C SER A 36 -6.32 -7.29 -5.81
N LYS A 37 -7.41 -6.53 -5.75
CA LYS A 37 -7.56 -5.55 -4.69
C LYS A 37 -7.54 -6.21 -3.31
N GLY A 38 -8.14 -7.40 -3.19
CA GLY A 38 -8.13 -8.10 -1.92
C GLY A 38 -6.72 -8.44 -1.46
N ASP A 39 -5.88 -8.89 -2.38
CA ASP A 39 -4.49 -9.20 -2.05
C ASP A 39 -3.74 -7.94 -1.66
N VAL A 40 -3.98 -6.84 -2.38
CA VAL A 40 -3.34 -5.57 -2.06
C VAL A 40 -3.80 -5.07 -0.71
N ASP A 41 -5.10 -5.14 -0.42
CA ASP A 41 -5.61 -4.69 0.87
C ASP A 41 -4.98 -5.48 2.02
N ASN A 42 -4.84 -6.78 1.83
CA ASN A 42 -4.21 -7.62 2.84
C ASN A 42 -2.74 -7.26 3.03
N ALA A 43 -2.03 -7.02 1.93
CA ALA A 43 -0.63 -6.61 1.99
C ALA A 43 -0.49 -5.25 2.68
N VAL A 44 -1.34 -4.30 2.33
CA VAL A 44 -1.30 -2.97 2.94
C VAL A 44 -1.58 -3.06 4.43
N LYS A 45 -2.53 -3.90 4.82
CA LYS A 45 -2.86 -4.07 6.22
C LYS A 45 -1.63 -4.54 7.00
N GLU A 46 -0.90 -5.51 6.48
CA GLU A 46 0.30 -5.98 7.15
C GLU A 46 1.41 -4.94 7.13
N LEU A 47 1.59 -4.26 6.00
CA LEU A 47 2.61 -3.23 5.91
C LEU A 47 2.33 -2.07 6.86
N THR A 48 1.06 -1.78 7.08
CA THR A 48 0.68 -0.74 8.04
C THR A 48 1.01 -1.19 9.45
N ALA A 49 0.73 -2.45 9.76
CA ALA A 49 1.07 -2.99 11.08
C ALA A 49 2.58 -3.03 11.30
N GLU A 50 3.36 -3.17 10.22
CA GLU A 50 4.82 -3.18 10.31
C GLU A 50 5.41 -1.76 10.26
N ASP A 51 4.54 -0.75 10.17
CA ASP A 51 4.97 0.64 10.17
C ASP A 51 5.74 1.01 8.90
N ILE A 52 5.55 0.30 7.83
CA ILE A 52 6.19 0.60 6.55
C ILE A 52 5.30 1.50 5.69
N VAL A 53 3.99 1.33 5.81
CA VAL A 53 2.99 2.06 5.02
C VAL A 53 2.02 2.72 5.99
N GLU A 54 1.46 3.84 5.61
CA GLU A 54 0.43 4.48 6.42
C GLU A 54 -0.73 4.90 5.54
N TYR A 55 -1.89 5.05 6.16
CA TYR A 55 -3.08 5.55 5.48
C TYR A 55 -3.11 7.06 5.55
N LEU A 56 -3.59 7.66 4.46
CA LEU A 56 -3.67 9.08 4.39
C LEU A 56 -5.10 9.42 4.02
N TYR A 57 -5.78 10.14 4.88
CA TYR A 57 -7.18 10.49 4.66
C TYR A 57 -7.27 11.95 4.22
N ILE A 58 -7.49 12.17 2.94
CA ILE A 58 -7.68 13.53 2.44
C ILE A 58 -9.14 13.62 2.04
N THR A 59 -9.50 13.59 0.77
CA THR A 59 -10.90 13.49 0.40
C THR A 59 -11.32 12.05 0.34
N THR A 60 -10.37 11.15 0.21
CA THR A 60 -10.60 9.72 0.20
C THR A 60 -9.38 9.09 0.86
N THR A 61 -9.37 7.78 1.00
CA THR A 61 -8.27 7.09 1.64
C THR A 61 -7.18 6.78 0.64
N TYR A 62 -5.99 7.23 0.93
CA TYR A 62 -4.81 6.90 0.15
C TYR A 62 -3.87 6.08 1.00
N ILE A 63 -2.90 5.43 0.39
CA ILE A 63 -1.82 4.75 1.10
C ILE A 63 -0.50 5.31 0.58
N CYS A 64 0.48 5.35 1.45
CA CYS A 64 1.80 5.85 1.11
C CYS A 64 2.83 5.22 2.01
N LEU A 65 4.10 5.31 1.62
CA LEU A 65 5.16 4.83 2.48
C LEU A 65 5.26 5.74 3.70
N LYS A 66 5.52 5.14 4.85
CA LYS A 66 5.59 5.87 6.09
C LYS A 66 6.64 6.96 6.00
N GLY A 67 6.24 8.16 6.33
CA GLY A 67 7.15 9.30 6.33
C GLY A 67 7.39 9.94 4.98
N LYS A 68 6.87 9.35 3.90
CA LYS A 68 7.14 9.91 2.59
C LYS A 68 6.27 11.13 2.31
N VAL A 69 4.98 11.03 2.65
CA VAL A 69 4.08 12.16 2.50
C VAL A 69 4.11 12.89 3.83
N GLY A 70 4.20 14.17 3.80
CA GLY A 70 4.32 14.91 5.04
C GLY A 70 5.73 15.26 5.38
N ALA A 71 6.69 14.64 4.72
CA ALA A 71 8.07 15.08 4.88
C ALA A 71 8.23 16.38 4.13
N PRO A 72 8.91 17.34 4.67
CA PRO A 72 9.13 18.58 3.96
C PRO A 72 10.07 18.32 2.79
N ASP A 73 9.76 18.91 1.71
CA ASP A 73 10.61 18.73 0.54
C ASP A 73 11.61 19.83 0.42
#